data_4a25ae9fb74643e5309f423897669eb5
#
_entry.id   4a25ae9fb74643e5309f423897669eb5
#
_cell.length_a   1.000
_cell.length_b   1.000
_cell.length_c   1.000
_cell.angle_alpha   90.00
_cell.angle_beta   90.00
_cell.angle_gamma   90.00
#
_symmetry.space_group_name_H-M   'P 1'
#
loop_
_entity.id
_entity.type
_entity.pdbx_description
1 polymer ?
#
loop_
_entity_poly.entity_id
_entity_poly.type
_entity_poly.pdbx_seq_one_letter_code
_entity_poly.pdbx_strand_id
1 'polypeptide(L)'
;MKSTLIKALMLPLLFISGACLSKDEAPLTPSAIFIAGDSTAASYTNADHQGWGEPFKAYFDANKVTVDNRARGGRSSRTFITEGLWQALIDAVRPGDVVIIQFGHNDGSPVNDDRRARGTLPGIGSDHIDIVNQLTGKQERVFSFGHYIRQMVAEVKAKQAVPVLASLSVRNLWQEHRIERGSGQYGYWMYQLAWELGTPYIDLTNAAADALELLGKEGVAALYPKDHTHYHNEGADLHAQLMVSALKGLRPSLDSTVYSDKGRAVTPYDWTFVRLPVVPDVHRRSVFMVGDSTVRNGWGDGRDGQWGWGDFVDDWLGNPPVNFVNRAVGGLSSRTFITQGHWLRALNMMKPGDIVLIQFGHNDAGALNDDSRARGTIKGIGYEQVDIDNMLTGERETVYTYGSYLRQMIGEARARGVTPVICSPVPRKVWLDDAPRIARAENSYPQWAAQVARQSQTSFIDLHTLVAARYDELGPQRVDAMFGDERTHTSKAGAIDTAGIVAQQLAPMLGLAVVDSVAVEDK
;
A
#
# COMPACT_ATOMS: atom_id res chain seq x y z
N MET A 1 68.35 16.29 24.89
CA MET A 1 67.32 15.57 24.09
C MET A 1 66.17 15.25 25.00
N LYS A 2 65.09 16.06 24.93
CA LYS A 2 63.88 15.91 25.78
C LYS A 2 62.80 15.21 24.97
N SER A 3 62.39 14.03 25.40
CA SER A 3 61.29 13.24 24.85
C SER A 3 59.99 13.73 25.48
N THR A 4 59.08 14.24 24.67
CA THR A 4 57.76 14.69 25.09
C THR A 4 56.75 13.55 24.90
N LEU A 5 56.24 12.98 25.99
CA LEU A 5 55.15 12.00 26.00
C LEU A 5 53.81 12.72 25.74
N ILE A 6 53.15 12.40 24.66
CA ILE A 6 51.76 12.80 24.40
C ILE A 6 50.85 11.79 25.11
N LYS A 7 50.16 12.22 26.18
CA LYS A 7 49.08 11.44 26.78
C LYS A 7 47.81 11.61 25.97
N ALA A 8 47.40 10.51 25.30
CA ALA A 8 46.09 10.43 24.69
C ALA A 8 45.01 10.32 25.77
N LEU A 9 44.14 11.31 25.81
CA LEU A 9 42.95 11.32 26.66
C LEU A 9 41.85 10.48 25.96
N MET A 10 41.60 9.26 26.43
CA MET A 10 40.44 8.49 26.07
C MET A 10 39.20 9.04 26.79
N LEU A 11 38.32 9.71 26.07
CA LEU A 11 36.97 10.01 26.53
C LEU A 11 36.11 8.75 26.39
N PRO A 12 35.39 8.32 27.42
CA PRO A 12 34.42 7.22 27.26
C PRO A 12 33.20 7.73 26.47
N LEU A 13 32.95 7.16 25.30
CA LEU A 13 31.66 7.29 24.63
C LEU A 13 30.59 6.60 25.49
N LEU A 14 29.81 7.39 26.20
CA LEU A 14 28.56 6.95 26.78
C LEU A 14 27.59 6.64 25.59
N PHE A 15 27.38 5.37 25.29
CA PHE A 15 26.22 4.93 24.54
C PHE A 15 24.97 5.16 25.40
N ILE A 16 24.32 6.29 25.20
CA ILE A 16 22.93 6.46 25.65
C ILE A 16 22.08 5.62 24.69
N SER A 17 21.78 4.39 25.10
CA SER A 17 20.70 3.62 24.53
C SER A 17 19.38 4.32 24.91
N GLY A 18 19.02 5.33 24.13
CA GLY A 18 17.69 5.90 24.16
C GLY A 18 16.71 4.86 23.66
N ALA A 19 16.05 4.16 24.56
CA ALA A 19 14.78 3.53 24.28
C ALA A 19 13.83 4.66 23.85
N CYS A 20 13.66 4.83 22.54
CA CYS A 20 12.64 5.70 21.99
C CYS A 20 11.30 5.01 22.24
N LEU A 21 10.74 5.21 23.44
CA LEU A 21 9.32 5.01 23.67
C LEU A 21 8.62 5.95 22.68
N SER A 22 7.89 5.42 21.71
CA SER A 22 7.00 6.18 20.85
C SER A 22 6.08 6.98 21.79
N LYS A 23 6.30 8.28 21.93
CA LYS A 23 5.26 9.18 22.41
C LYS A 23 4.13 9.07 21.40
N ASP A 24 2.96 8.65 21.84
CA ASP A 24 1.75 8.90 21.07
C ASP A 24 1.75 10.39 20.74
N GLU A 25 1.93 10.72 19.47
CA GLU A 25 1.90 12.11 19.05
C GLU A 25 0.51 12.66 19.39
N ALA A 26 0.47 13.83 20.04
CA ALA A 26 -0.79 14.47 20.41
C ALA A 26 -1.65 14.67 19.15
N PRO A 27 -2.98 14.46 19.26
CA PRO A 27 -3.88 14.70 18.14
C PRO A 27 -3.75 16.13 17.61
N LEU A 28 -3.92 16.27 16.29
CA LEU A 28 -3.85 17.57 15.62
C LEU A 28 -5.14 18.36 15.88
N THR A 29 -5.00 19.62 16.28
CA THR A 29 -6.10 20.57 16.50
C THR A 29 -5.99 21.77 15.55
N PRO A 30 -6.18 21.57 14.22
CA PRO A 30 -6.02 22.65 13.26
C PRO A 30 -7.10 23.74 13.44
N SER A 31 -6.73 25.00 13.16
CA SER A 31 -7.70 26.08 12.99
C SER A 31 -8.41 26.01 11.65
N ALA A 32 -7.71 25.53 10.63
CA ALA A 32 -8.25 25.33 9.30
C ALA A 32 -7.74 24.04 8.64
N ILE A 33 -8.58 23.46 7.77
CA ILE A 33 -8.25 22.37 6.85
C ILE A 33 -8.42 22.92 5.44
N PHE A 34 -7.32 23.06 4.71
CA PHE A 34 -7.32 23.50 3.31
C PHE A 34 -7.34 22.28 2.38
N ILE A 35 -8.01 22.43 1.24
CA ILE A 35 -8.05 21.40 0.19
C ILE A 35 -7.48 22.01 -1.10
N ALA A 36 -6.35 21.48 -1.58
CA ALA A 36 -5.78 21.71 -2.89
C ALA A 36 -6.07 20.51 -3.78
N GLY A 37 -6.71 20.71 -4.93
CA GLY A 37 -7.10 19.61 -5.79
C GLY A 37 -7.72 20.05 -7.12
N ASP A 38 -8.22 19.06 -7.85
CA ASP A 38 -8.83 19.22 -9.16
C ASP A 38 -10.39 19.21 -9.10
N SER A 39 -11.04 18.83 -10.24
CA SER A 39 -12.50 18.79 -10.35
C SER A 39 -13.16 17.82 -9.38
N THR A 40 -12.49 16.75 -9.00
CA THR A 40 -13.06 15.72 -8.12
C THR A 40 -13.16 16.19 -6.66
N ALA A 41 -12.42 17.24 -6.29
CA ALA A 41 -12.49 17.87 -4.97
C ALA A 41 -13.18 19.25 -4.99
N ALA A 42 -13.31 19.91 -6.15
CA ALA A 42 -13.80 21.28 -6.25
C ALA A 42 -15.28 21.42 -5.90
N SER A 43 -15.64 22.61 -5.39
CA SER A 43 -17.05 22.97 -5.14
C SER A 43 -17.71 23.51 -6.40
N TYR A 44 -18.93 23.04 -6.66
CA TYR A 44 -19.76 23.47 -7.78
C TYR A 44 -21.17 23.83 -7.32
N THR A 45 -21.87 24.64 -8.10
CA THR A 45 -23.28 24.96 -7.86
C THR A 45 -24.26 23.96 -8.49
N ASN A 46 -23.75 23.03 -9.28
CA ASN A 46 -24.54 22.03 -9.99
C ASN A 46 -24.56 20.70 -9.21
N ALA A 47 -25.75 20.26 -8.81
CA ALA A 47 -25.94 19.03 -8.04
C ALA A 47 -25.47 17.76 -8.78
N ASP A 48 -25.54 17.74 -10.11
CA ASP A 48 -25.08 16.63 -10.93
C ASP A 48 -23.57 16.63 -11.21
N HIS A 49 -22.85 17.59 -10.67
CA HIS A 49 -21.40 17.71 -10.80
C HIS A 49 -20.87 18.40 -9.55
N GLN A 50 -20.47 17.60 -8.55
CA GLN A 50 -19.93 18.11 -7.30
C GLN A 50 -18.64 17.38 -6.94
N GLY A 51 -17.67 18.10 -6.38
CA GLY A 51 -16.47 17.48 -5.82
C GLY A 51 -16.64 17.16 -4.33
N TRP A 52 -15.91 16.18 -3.82
CA TRP A 52 -16.01 15.73 -2.43
C TRP A 52 -15.68 16.82 -1.40
N GLY A 53 -14.90 17.83 -1.76
CA GLY A 53 -14.53 18.90 -0.83
C GLY A 53 -15.70 19.80 -0.40
N GLU A 54 -16.81 19.81 -1.12
CA GLU A 54 -18.00 20.58 -0.69
C GLU A 54 -18.75 19.87 0.44
N PRO A 55 -19.24 18.63 0.29
CA PRO A 55 -19.90 17.92 1.39
C PRO A 55 -18.95 17.61 2.56
N PHE A 56 -17.66 17.56 2.36
CA PHE A 56 -16.64 17.33 3.38
C PHE A 56 -16.75 18.34 4.54
N LYS A 57 -17.13 19.57 4.28
CA LYS A 57 -17.34 20.61 5.31
C LYS A 57 -18.33 20.20 6.39
N ALA A 58 -19.38 19.47 5.99
CA ALA A 58 -20.44 19.06 6.92
C ALA A 58 -19.99 18.04 7.98
N TYR A 59 -18.83 17.42 7.79
CA TYR A 59 -18.27 16.47 8.76
C TYR A 59 -17.47 17.13 9.88
N PHE A 60 -17.31 18.45 9.84
CA PHE A 60 -16.54 19.21 10.83
C PHE A 60 -17.42 20.22 11.56
N ASP A 61 -17.08 20.51 12.82
CA ASP A 61 -17.72 21.54 13.60
C ASP A 61 -17.15 22.93 13.19
N ALA A 62 -17.96 23.72 12.51
CA ALA A 62 -17.56 25.03 11.99
C ALA A 62 -17.15 26.03 13.11
N ASN A 63 -17.51 25.76 14.38
CA ASN A 63 -17.06 26.56 15.52
C ASN A 63 -15.65 26.17 16.01
N LYS A 64 -15.13 25.04 15.55
CA LYS A 64 -13.82 24.48 15.95
C LYS A 64 -12.77 24.55 14.86
N VAL A 65 -13.16 24.25 13.62
CA VAL A 65 -12.25 24.21 12.47
C VAL A 65 -12.93 24.74 11.20
N THR A 66 -12.24 25.55 10.44
CA THR A 66 -12.70 26.00 9.14
C THR A 66 -12.23 25.04 8.05
N VAL A 67 -13.12 24.53 7.20
CA VAL A 67 -12.74 23.80 5.98
C VAL A 67 -12.76 24.76 4.79
N ASP A 68 -11.58 25.08 4.26
CA ASP A 68 -11.38 25.97 3.11
C ASP A 68 -11.03 25.16 1.84
N ASN A 69 -12.06 24.88 1.03
CA ASN A 69 -11.89 24.15 -0.21
C ASN A 69 -11.41 25.09 -1.33
N ARG A 70 -10.13 25.03 -1.66
CA ARG A 70 -9.48 25.80 -2.75
C ARG A 70 -9.31 24.99 -4.04
N ALA A 71 -9.78 23.74 -4.09
CA ALA A 71 -9.71 22.91 -5.29
C ALA A 71 -10.37 23.58 -6.49
N ARG A 72 -9.79 23.38 -7.70
CA ARG A 72 -10.24 24.02 -8.92
C ARG A 72 -10.34 23.03 -10.07
N GLY A 73 -11.52 22.94 -10.67
CA GLY A 73 -11.77 22.03 -11.78
C GLY A 73 -10.79 22.21 -12.95
N GLY A 74 -10.32 21.10 -13.52
CA GLY A 74 -9.45 21.06 -14.67
C GLY A 74 -7.98 21.39 -14.40
N ARG A 75 -7.56 21.65 -13.15
CA ARG A 75 -6.18 21.96 -12.81
C ARG A 75 -5.38 20.70 -12.50
N SER A 76 -4.15 20.70 -12.99
CA SER A 76 -3.09 19.78 -12.57
C SER A 76 -2.30 20.39 -11.41
N SER A 77 -1.40 19.63 -10.81
CA SER A 77 -0.45 20.14 -9.82
C SER A 77 0.35 21.35 -10.36
N ARG A 78 0.80 21.25 -11.63
CA ARG A 78 1.49 22.34 -12.35
C ARG A 78 0.61 23.57 -12.48
N THR A 79 -0.57 23.46 -13.08
CA THR A 79 -1.40 24.63 -13.38
C THR A 79 -2.00 25.25 -12.13
N PHE A 80 -2.21 24.48 -11.06
CA PHE A 80 -2.61 25.02 -9.79
C PHE A 80 -1.54 25.97 -9.19
N ILE A 81 -0.26 25.69 -9.44
CA ILE A 81 0.85 26.57 -9.05
C ILE A 81 0.99 27.73 -10.03
N THR A 82 1.08 27.45 -11.34
CA THR A 82 1.42 28.48 -12.33
C THR A 82 0.32 29.53 -12.55
N GLU A 83 -0.93 29.19 -12.20
CA GLU A 83 -2.07 30.14 -12.22
C GLU A 83 -2.19 30.93 -10.90
N GLY A 84 -1.29 30.75 -9.93
CA GLY A 84 -1.29 31.47 -8.65
C GLY A 84 -2.30 30.98 -7.62
N LEU A 85 -3.05 29.89 -7.91
CA LEU A 85 -4.03 29.31 -6.99
C LEU A 85 -3.35 28.73 -5.74
N TRP A 86 -2.20 28.11 -5.93
CA TRP A 86 -1.38 27.60 -4.83
C TRP A 86 -0.86 28.73 -3.94
N GLN A 87 -0.34 29.82 -4.55
CA GLN A 87 0.15 30.96 -3.78
C GLN A 87 -0.95 31.56 -2.91
N ALA A 88 -2.16 31.74 -3.47
CA ALA A 88 -3.30 32.26 -2.73
C ALA A 88 -3.72 31.34 -1.56
N LEU A 89 -3.55 30.01 -1.71
CA LEU A 89 -3.80 29.05 -0.64
C LEU A 89 -2.74 29.17 0.45
N ILE A 90 -1.45 29.09 0.08
CA ILE A 90 -0.35 29.03 1.06
C ILE A 90 -0.20 30.35 1.84
N ASP A 91 -0.61 31.47 1.27
CA ASP A 91 -0.65 32.74 1.98
C ASP A 91 -1.68 32.76 3.13
N ALA A 92 -2.74 31.97 3.03
CA ALA A 92 -3.77 31.84 4.06
C ALA A 92 -3.40 30.84 5.16
N VAL A 93 -2.50 29.87 4.88
CA VAL A 93 -2.11 28.81 5.81
C VAL A 93 -1.34 29.36 7.01
N ARG A 94 -1.68 28.87 8.20
CA ARG A 94 -1.08 29.22 9.50
C ARG A 94 -0.44 27.98 10.15
N PRO A 95 0.45 28.18 11.12
CA PRO A 95 1.01 27.08 11.90
C PRO A 95 -0.07 26.18 12.53
N GLY A 96 0.09 24.88 12.40
CA GLY A 96 -0.85 23.86 12.91
C GLY A 96 -2.04 23.54 11.99
N ASP A 97 -2.26 24.29 10.91
CA ASP A 97 -3.29 23.97 9.93
C ASP A 97 -2.95 22.68 9.16
N VAL A 98 -3.97 22.07 8.55
CA VAL A 98 -3.83 20.89 7.71
C VAL A 98 -4.10 21.25 6.26
N VAL A 99 -3.26 20.78 5.33
CA VAL A 99 -3.44 20.98 3.88
C VAL A 99 -3.51 19.64 3.17
N ILE A 100 -4.70 19.27 2.68
CA ILE A 100 -4.93 18.07 1.88
C ILE A 100 -4.59 18.39 0.43
N ILE A 101 -3.70 17.60 -0.19
CA ILE A 101 -3.22 17.80 -1.57
C ILE A 101 -3.60 16.57 -2.40
N GLN A 102 -4.46 16.76 -3.43
CA GLN A 102 -4.93 15.70 -4.31
C GLN A 102 -4.87 16.14 -5.78
N PHE A 103 -3.90 15.64 -6.54
CA PHE A 103 -3.73 15.88 -7.97
C PHE A 103 -3.37 14.58 -8.70
N GLY A 104 -3.53 14.59 -10.05
CA GLY A 104 -3.13 13.50 -10.94
C GLY A 104 -4.06 13.31 -12.14
N HIS A 105 -5.40 13.50 -12.00
CA HIS A 105 -6.33 13.30 -13.11
C HIS A 105 -6.02 14.18 -14.34
N ASN A 106 -5.49 15.36 -14.12
CA ASN A 106 -5.15 16.33 -15.17
C ASN A 106 -3.66 16.34 -15.51
N ASP A 107 -2.82 15.83 -14.65
CA ASP A 107 -1.36 15.79 -14.80
C ASP A 107 -0.93 14.88 -15.97
N GLY A 108 -1.71 13.83 -16.26
CA GLY A 108 -1.53 12.95 -17.41
C GLY A 108 -1.97 13.53 -18.76
N SER A 109 -2.44 14.78 -18.80
CA SER A 109 -2.81 15.46 -20.04
C SER A 109 -1.57 15.87 -20.85
N PRO A 110 -1.73 16.32 -22.12
CA PRO A 110 -0.61 16.88 -22.89
C PRO A 110 0.09 18.01 -22.12
N VAL A 111 1.41 17.99 -22.12
CA VAL A 111 2.25 19.00 -21.48
C VAL A 111 2.09 20.37 -22.15
N ASN A 112 1.93 20.37 -23.48
CA ASN A 112 1.79 21.57 -24.28
C ASN A 112 0.85 21.31 -25.46
N ASP A 113 -0.31 21.95 -25.45
CA ASP A 113 -1.29 21.93 -26.52
C ASP A 113 -2.02 23.28 -26.62
N ASP A 114 -2.82 23.44 -27.66
CA ASP A 114 -3.60 24.66 -27.92
C ASP A 114 -4.93 24.72 -27.12
N ARG A 115 -5.22 23.71 -26.27
CA ARG A 115 -6.49 23.61 -25.54
C ARG A 115 -6.34 23.82 -24.04
N ARG A 116 -5.38 23.14 -23.43
CA ARG A 116 -5.26 23.11 -21.96
C ARG A 116 -3.82 23.21 -21.45
N ALA A 117 -2.82 22.70 -22.18
CA ALA A 117 -1.37 22.75 -21.88
C ALA A 117 -1.07 22.54 -20.39
N ARG A 118 -1.70 21.54 -19.76
CA ARG A 118 -1.74 21.39 -18.29
C ARG A 118 -0.98 20.19 -17.74
N GLY A 119 -0.52 19.29 -18.61
CA GLY A 119 0.21 18.07 -18.18
C GLY A 119 1.53 18.38 -17.50
N THR A 120 1.97 17.44 -16.67
CA THR A 120 3.32 17.38 -16.11
C THR A 120 4.13 16.33 -16.83
N LEU A 121 5.47 16.30 -16.66
CA LEU A 121 6.23 15.12 -17.01
C LEU A 121 5.87 13.99 -16.05
N PRO A 122 5.81 12.73 -16.53
CA PRO A 122 5.53 11.60 -15.68
C PRO A 122 6.67 11.35 -14.69
N GLY A 123 6.34 10.75 -13.54
CA GLY A 123 7.32 10.34 -12.54
C GLY A 123 7.57 11.34 -11.43
N ILE A 124 8.48 10.94 -10.54
CA ILE A 124 8.86 11.72 -9.35
C ILE A 124 10.32 12.20 -9.41
N GLY A 125 10.98 12.10 -10.56
CA GLY A 125 12.36 12.57 -10.76
C GLY A 125 12.47 14.11 -10.82
N SER A 126 13.66 14.58 -11.18
CA SER A 126 13.97 16.00 -11.38
C SER A 126 13.87 16.44 -12.85
N ASP A 127 13.32 15.59 -13.70
CA ASP A 127 13.20 15.81 -15.13
C ASP A 127 12.40 17.07 -15.45
N HIS A 128 12.82 17.79 -16.47
CA HIS A 128 12.12 18.97 -16.96
C HIS A 128 12.32 19.16 -18.46
N ILE A 129 11.41 19.92 -19.06
CA ILE A 129 11.52 20.43 -20.44
C ILE A 129 11.18 21.91 -20.46
N ASP A 130 11.83 22.64 -21.35
CA ASP A 130 11.49 24.04 -21.64
C ASP A 130 10.55 24.10 -22.85
N ILE A 131 9.44 24.80 -22.72
CA ILE A 131 8.42 24.95 -23.77
C ILE A 131 8.10 26.41 -23.99
N VAL A 132 7.56 26.73 -25.17
CA VAL A 132 6.71 27.90 -25.37
C VAL A 132 5.28 27.43 -25.19
N ASN A 133 4.64 27.81 -24.10
CA ASN A 133 3.28 27.40 -23.79
C ASN A 133 2.31 27.90 -24.86
N GLN A 134 1.62 26.98 -25.55
CA GLN A 134 0.74 27.31 -26.69
C GLN A 134 -0.49 28.14 -26.31
N LEU A 135 -0.93 28.08 -25.05
CA LEU A 135 -2.06 28.90 -24.58
C LEU A 135 -1.64 30.33 -24.20
N THR A 136 -0.47 30.48 -23.59
CA THR A 136 -0.04 31.76 -23.02
C THR A 136 0.99 32.51 -23.87
N GLY A 137 1.65 31.81 -24.81
CA GLY A 137 2.78 32.30 -25.58
C GLY A 137 4.06 32.54 -24.78
N LYS A 138 4.08 32.14 -23.50
CA LYS A 138 5.21 32.37 -22.58
C LYS A 138 6.18 31.21 -22.57
N GLN A 139 7.44 31.53 -22.36
CA GLN A 139 8.44 30.51 -21.99
C GLN A 139 8.08 29.90 -20.63
N GLU A 140 8.09 28.59 -20.55
CA GLU A 140 7.76 27.84 -19.33
C GLU A 140 8.66 26.61 -19.20
N ARG A 141 9.20 26.38 -17.99
CA ARG A 141 9.85 25.14 -17.65
C ARG A 141 8.85 24.20 -16.98
N VAL A 142 8.61 23.06 -17.60
CA VAL A 142 7.69 22.04 -17.08
C VAL A 142 8.48 20.91 -16.47
N PHE A 143 8.17 20.60 -15.23
CA PHE A 143 8.83 19.57 -14.45
C PHE A 143 7.99 18.28 -14.35
N SER A 144 8.56 17.28 -13.70
CA SER A 144 7.86 16.06 -13.32
C SER A 144 6.74 16.34 -12.31
N PHE A 145 5.75 15.46 -12.24
CA PHE A 145 4.69 15.50 -11.23
C PHE A 145 5.27 15.62 -9.80
N GLY A 146 6.29 14.82 -9.49
CA GLY A 146 6.90 14.83 -8.16
C GLY A 146 7.55 16.16 -7.78
N HIS A 147 8.06 16.92 -8.74
CA HIS A 147 8.63 18.24 -8.46
C HIS A 147 7.57 19.18 -7.86
N TYR A 148 6.39 19.28 -8.49
CA TYR A 148 5.31 20.15 -8.04
C TYR A 148 4.76 19.74 -6.68
N ILE A 149 4.61 18.44 -6.43
CA ILE A 149 4.13 17.94 -5.14
C ILE A 149 5.16 18.20 -4.02
N ARG A 150 6.47 18.01 -4.30
CA ARG A 150 7.52 18.35 -3.32
C ARG A 150 7.52 19.82 -2.97
N GLN A 151 7.35 20.70 -3.96
CA GLN A 151 7.23 22.12 -3.73
C GLN A 151 6.07 22.42 -2.78
N MET A 152 4.86 21.89 -3.07
CA MET A 152 3.69 22.10 -2.23
C MET A 152 3.92 21.60 -0.79
N VAL A 153 4.46 20.41 -0.61
CA VAL A 153 4.73 19.85 0.71
C VAL A 153 5.77 20.69 1.47
N ALA A 154 6.85 21.09 0.80
CA ALA A 154 7.90 21.90 1.42
C ALA A 154 7.37 23.26 1.91
N GLU A 155 6.54 23.93 1.10
CA GLU A 155 5.95 25.21 1.44
C GLU A 155 4.93 25.10 2.59
N VAL A 156 4.11 24.04 2.64
CA VAL A 156 3.21 23.78 3.78
C VAL A 156 4.02 23.55 5.06
N LYS A 157 5.07 22.73 5.00
CA LYS A 157 5.97 22.50 6.16
C LYS A 157 6.69 23.78 6.61
N ALA A 158 7.09 24.64 5.68
CA ALA A 158 7.69 25.93 5.98
C ALA A 158 6.73 26.87 6.75
N LYS A 159 5.40 26.69 6.56
CA LYS A 159 4.37 27.36 7.35
C LYS A 159 4.12 26.71 8.71
N GLN A 160 4.87 25.67 9.08
CA GLN A 160 4.62 24.85 10.26
C GLN A 160 3.22 24.21 10.27
N ALA A 161 2.66 23.95 9.11
CA ALA A 161 1.41 23.27 8.88
C ALA A 161 1.65 21.81 8.46
N VAL A 162 0.62 20.99 8.49
CA VAL A 162 0.68 19.54 8.20
C VAL A 162 0.17 19.27 6.79
N PRO A 163 1.03 18.92 5.83
CA PRO A 163 0.57 18.45 4.53
C PRO A 163 0.06 17.00 4.65
N VAL A 164 -1.04 16.69 3.96
CA VAL A 164 -1.60 15.35 3.81
C VAL A 164 -1.74 15.06 2.33
N LEU A 165 -1.01 14.08 1.81
CA LEU A 165 -1.12 13.67 0.42
C LEU A 165 -2.24 12.64 0.25
N ALA A 166 -3.07 12.79 -0.77
CA ALA A 166 -4.14 11.85 -1.07
C ALA A 166 -4.03 11.30 -2.49
N SER A 167 -4.28 10.00 -2.67
CA SER A 167 -4.47 9.41 -3.99
C SER A 167 -5.77 9.89 -4.63
N LEU A 168 -5.94 9.64 -5.92
CA LEU A 168 -7.07 10.12 -6.69
C LEU A 168 -8.35 9.34 -6.34
N SER A 169 -9.50 9.98 -6.49
CA SER A 169 -10.78 9.28 -6.54
C SER A 169 -10.83 8.37 -7.76
N VAL A 170 -11.58 7.27 -7.68
CA VAL A 170 -11.70 6.33 -8.79
C VAL A 170 -12.66 6.83 -9.87
N ARG A 171 -12.48 6.33 -11.08
CA ARG A 171 -13.41 6.49 -12.19
C ARG A 171 -14.40 5.33 -12.22
N ASN A 172 -15.62 5.59 -12.66
CA ASN A 172 -16.62 4.55 -12.89
C ASN A 172 -16.29 3.74 -14.15
N LEU A 173 -15.17 3.01 -14.10
CA LEU A 173 -14.70 2.12 -15.15
C LEU A 173 -14.54 0.71 -14.57
N TRP A 174 -15.14 -0.28 -15.18
CA TRP A 174 -15.23 -1.64 -14.65
C TRP A 174 -14.55 -2.67 -15.55
N GLN A 175 -13.83 -3.57 -14.91
CA GLN A 175 -13.39 -4.84 -15.48
C GLN A 175 -14.14 -5.94 -14.74
N GLU A 176 -15.05 -6.62 -15.45
CA GLU A 176 -15.98 -7.58 -14.87
C GLU A 176 -16.75 -6.97 -13.69
N HIS A 177 -16.50 -7.43 -12.46
CA HIS A 177 -17.12 -6.95 -11.22
C HIS A 177 -16.23 -6.00 -10.42
N ARG A 178 -15.05 -5.65 -10.94
CA ARG A 178 -14.11 -4.72 -10.30
C ARG A 178 -14.12 -3.35 -10.94
N ILE A 179 -14.05 -2.33 -10.10
CA ILE A 179 -13.79 -0.98 -10.56
C ILE A 179 -12.28 -0.79 -10.79
N GLU A 180 -11.93 -0.09 -11.86
CA GLU A 180 -10.54 0.18 -12.18
C GLU A 180 -9.92 1.06 -11.09
N ARG A 181 -8.89 0.56 -10.41
CA ARG A 181 -8.12 1.31 -9.39
C ARG A 181 -6.97 2.12 -10.00
N GLY A 182 -7.05 2.31 -11.31
CA GLY A 182 -6.03 2.97 -12.09
C GLY A 182 -6.20 4.48 -12.06
N SER A 183 -5.83 5.12 -11.00
CA SER A 183 -5.43 6.52 -11.12
C SER A 183 -4.10 6.64 -11.88
N GLY A 184 -3.82 5.67 -12.76
CA GLY A 184 -2.53 5.48 -13.39
C GLY A 184 -1.44 5.30 -12.33
N GLN A 185 -0.26 5.85 -12.60
CA GLN A 185 0.84 5.82 -11.62
C GLN A 185 0.78 6.98 -10.62
N TYR A 186 -0.12 7.95 -10.79
CA TYR A 186 -0.16 9.17 -9.98
C TYR A 186 -0.47 8.88 -8.50
N GLY A 187 -1.39 7.97 -8.19
CA GLY A 187 -1.66 7.52 -6.83
C GLY A 187 -0.44 6.87 -6.19
N TYR A 188 0.30 6.06 -6.96
CA TYR A 188 1.53 5.44 -6.51
C TYR A 188 2.65 6.47 -6.29
N TRP A 189 2.80 7.44 -7.19
CA TRP A 189 3.77 8.53 -7.02
C TRP A 189 3.45 9.41 -5.81
N MET A 190 2.17 9.71 -5.56
CA MET A 190 1.75 10.42 -4.34
C MET A 190 2.17 9.66 -3.08
N TYR A 191 1.99 8.34 -3.09
CA TYR A 191 2.43 7.51 -2.00
C TYR A 191 3.96 7.54 -1.83
N GLN A 192 4.74 7.35 -2.91
CA GLN A 192 6.19 7.41 -2.86
C GLN A 192 6.69 8.76 -2.31
N LEU A 193 6.05 9.85 -2.72
CA LEU A 193 6.36 11.18 -2.24
C LEU A 193 6.01 11.36 -0.77
N ALA A 194 4.86 10.85 -0.32
CA ALA A 194 4.49 10.90 1.09
C ALA A 194 5.53 10.18 1.96
N TRP A 195 5.98 9.01 1.50
CA TRP A 195 7.07 8.27 2.13
C TRP A 195 8.38 9.04 2.15
N GLU A 196 8.84 9.52 0.98
CA GLU A 196 10.09 10.28 0.82
C GLU A 196 10.11 11.52 1.72
N LEU A 197 8.98 12.21 1.79
CA LEU A 197 8.85 13.49 2.48
C LEU A 197 8.44 13.35 3.95
N GLY A 198 8.20 12.12 4.45
CA GLY A 198 7.72 11.90 5.81
C GLY A 198 6.44 12.68 6.09
N THR A 199 5.40 12.48 5.27
CA THR A 199 4.12 13.18 5.42
C THR A 199 2.96 12.18 5.33
N PRO A 200 1.85 12.41 6.07
CA PRO A 200 0.68 11.54 6.03
C PRO A 200 0.14 11.32 4.61
N TYR A 201 -0.35 10.11 4.37
CA TYR A 201 -0.92 9.70 3.09
C TYR A 201 -2.32 9.09 3.26
N ILE A 202 -3.23 9.43 2.35
CA ILE A 202 -4.58 8.87 2.27
C ILE A 202 -4.73 8.10 0.96
N ASP A 203 -5.03 6.80 1.07
CA ASP A 203 -5.35 5.96 -0.08
C ASP A 203 -6.86 6.03 -0.43
N LEU A 204 -7.28 7.19 -0.93
CA LEU A 204 -8.66 7.37 -1.34
C LEU A 204 -9.05 6.45 -2.50
N THR A 205 -8.11 6.13 -3.40
CA THR A 205 -8.37 5.27 -4.56
C THR A 205 -8.90 3.91 -4.13
N ASN A 206 -8.20 3.23 -3.22
CA ASN A 206 -8.65 1.90 -2.78
C ASN A 206 -9.88 1.98 -1.87
N ALA A 207 -9.94 2.94 -0.96
CA ALA A 207 -11.10 3.14 -0.10
C ALA A 207 -12.38 3.39 -0.93
N ALA A 208 -12.30 4.25 -1.96
CA ALA A 208 -13.43 4.52 -2.84
C ALA A 208 -13.79 3.31 -3.72
N ALA A 209 -12.79 2.63 -4.28
CA ALA A 209 -13.04 1.45 -5.10
C ALA A 209 -13.72 0.33 -4.31
N ASP A 210 -13.28 0.05 -3.08
CA ASP A 210 -13.89 -0.95 -2.21
C ASP A 210 -15.37 -0.60 -1.90
N ALA A 211 -15.63 0.65 -1.54
CA ALA A 211 -17.00 1.11 -1.26
C ALA A 211 -17.91 1.04 -2.50
N LEU A 212 -17.40 1.43 -3.66
CA LEU A 212 -18.17 1.40 -4.91
C LEU A 212 -18.40 -0.03 -5.43
N GLU A 213 -17.45 -0.94 -5.26
CA GLU A 213 -17.63 -2.36 -5.60
C GLU A 213 -18.75 -3.01 -4.79
N LEU A 214 -18.92 -2.63 -3.52
CA LEU A 214 -20.03 -3.08 -2.68
C LEU A 214 -21.39 -2.59 -3.18
N LEU A 215 -21.46 -1.40 -3.78
CA LEU A 215 -22.69 -0.88 -4.40
C LEU A 215 -23.02 -1.55 -5.73
N GLY A 216 -22.02 -2.13 -6.40
CA GLY A 216 -22.15 -2.74 -7.73
C GLY A 216 -22.31 -1.72 -8.86
N LYS A 217 -22.23 -2.19 -10.11
CA LYS A 217 -22.23 -1.33 -11.29
C LYS A 217 -23.46 -0.43 -11.41
N GLU A 218 -24.65 -0.97 -11.12
CA GLU A 218 -25.90 -0.22 -11.23
C GLU A 218 -26.00 0.88 -10.17
N GLY A 219 -25.66 0.57 -8.92
CA GLY A 219 -25.62 1.56 -7.85
C GLY A 219 -24.60 2.67 -8.11
N VAL A 220 -23.43 2.30 -8.64
CA VAL A 220 -22.38 3.28 -8.96
C VAL A 220 -22.74 4.14 -10.17
N ALA A 221 -23.41 3.59 -11.20
CA ALA A 221 -23.83 4.36 -12.36
C ALA A 221 -24.71 5.57 -11.96
N ALA A 222 -25.57 5.41 -10.96
CA ALA A 222 -26.38 6.50 -10.42
C ALA A 222 -25.55 7.63 -9.80
N LEU A 223 -24.38 7.31 -9.26
CA LEU A 223 -23.47 8.30 -8.65
C LEU A 223 -22.69 9.13 -9.68
N TYR A 224 -22.57 8.66 -10.94
CA TYR A 224 -21.79 9.28 -12.02
C TYR A 224 -22.69 9.58 -13.24
N PRO A 225 -23.62 10.54 -13.16
CA PRO A 225 -24.68 10.70 -14.16
C PRO A 225 -24.20 11.26 -15.50
N LYS A 226 -23.03 11.90 -15.57
CA LYS A 226 -22.56 12.61 -16.78
C LYS A 226 -21.40 11.94 -17.49
N ASP A 227 -20.45 11.42 -16.73
CA ASP A 227 -19.26 10.79 -17.26
C ASP A 227 -18.69 9.81 -16.21
N HIS A 228 -17.61 9.15 -16.55
CA HIS A 228 -16.98 8.17 -15.63
C HIS A 228 -16.10 8.79 -14.54
N THR A 229 -15.93 10.12 -14.49
CA THR A 229 -14.98 10.79 -13.56
C THR A 229 -15.67 11.65 -12.52
N HIS A 230 -16.74 12.35 -12.93
CA HIS A 230 -17.41 13.33 -12.11
C HIS A 230 -18.73 12.77 -11.54
N TYR A 231 -18.89 12.90 -10.25
CA TYR A 231 -20.05 12.39 -9.53
C TYR A 231 -21.01 13.52 -9.12
N HIS A 232 -22.24 13.17 -8.80
CA HIS A 232 -23.23 14.08 -8.26
C HIS A 232 -23.07 14.22 -6.73
N ASN A 233 -23.99 14.93 -6.06
CA ASN A 233 -23.89 15.21 -4.63
C ASN A 233 -23.73 13.99 -3.73
N GLU A 234 -24.46 12.89 -3.99
CA GLU A 234 -24.36 11.68 -3.16
C GLU A 234 -23.02 10.97 -3.37
N GLY A 235 -22.53 10.91 -4.62
CA GLY A 235 -21.19 10.41 -4.92
C GLY A 235 -20.11 11.26 -4.26
N ALA A 236 -20.28 12.59 -4.26
CA ALA A 236 -19.38 13.52 -3.58
C ALA A 236 -19.38 13.29 -2.05
N ASP A 237 -20.56 13.11 -1.46
CA ASP A 237 -20.68 12.85 -0.01
C ASP A 237 -20.06 11.50 0.39
N LEU A 238 -20.23 10.45 -0.41
CA LEU A 238 -19.55 9.16 -0.21
C LEU A 238 -18.02 9.34 -0.18
N HIS A 239 -17.44 10.04 -1.16
CA HIS A 239 -16.00 10.29 -1.17
C HIS A 239 -15.55 11.18 0.00
N ALA A 240 -16.36 12.15 0.41
CA ALA A 240 -16.09 12.97 1.59
C ALA A 240 -16.10 12.13 2.87
N GLN A 241 -17.05 11.22 3.02
CA GLN A 241 -17.08 10.29 4.14
C GLN A 241 -15.84 9.41 4.20
N LEU A 242 -15.39 8.90 3.06
CA LEU A 242 -14.17 8.08 2.96
C LEU A 242 -12.92 8.89 3.33
N MET A 243 -12.83 10.16 2.90
CA MET A 243 -11.75 11.06 3.31
C MET A 243 -11.73 11.30 4.82
N VAL A 244 -12.91 11.49 5.45
CA VAL A 244 -13.02 11.63 6.89
C VAL A 244 -12.62 10.35 7.61
N SER A 245 -13.10 9.20 7.13
CA SER A 245 -12.71 7.89 7.64
C SER A 245 -11.18 7.72 7.62
N ALA A 246 -10.56 8.06 6.50
CA ALA A 246 -9.11 8.00 6.33
C ALA A 246 -8.36 8.95 7.27
N LEU A 247 -8.79 10.20 7.41
CA LEU A 247 -8.20 11.16 8.34
C LEU A 247 -8.25 10.68 9.79
N LYS A 248 -9.35 10.05 10.21
CA LYS A 248 -9.48 9.47 11.56
C LYS A 248 -8.52 8.30 11.79
N GLY A 249 -8.14 7.59 10.73
CA GLY A 249 -7.17 6.50 10.76
C GLY A 249 -5.70 6.96 10.78
N LEU A 250 -5.40 8.20 10.41
CA LEU A 250 -4.01 8.70 10.39
C LEU A 250 -3.37 8.76 11.78
N ARG A 251 -2.05 8.81 11.79
CA ARG A 251 -1.24 9.03 13.00
C ARG A 251 -0.22 10.13 12.71
N PRO A 252 -0.24 11.27 13.42
CA PRO A 252 -1.28 11.66 14.38
C PRO A 252 -2.65 11.87 13.69
N SER A 253 -3.73 11.54 14.38
CA SER A 253 -5.11 11.79 13.93
C SER A 253 -5.50 13.23 14.23
N LEU A 254 -6.58 13.71 13.63
CA LEU A 254 -7.23 14.92 14.11
C LEU A 254 -7.90 14.69 15.46
N ASP A 255 -7.92 15.72 16.32
CA ASP A 255 -8.63 15.66 17.60
C ASP A 255 -10.13 15.43 17.35
N SER A 256 -10.74 14.57 18.16
CA SER A 256 -12.15 14.18 18.03
C SER A 256 -13.12 15.36 18.15
N THR A 257 -12.72 16.43 18.81
CA THR A 257 -13.55 17.63 19.03
C THR A 257 -13.73 18.49 17.79
N VAL A 258 -12.91 18.32 16.74
CA VAL A 258 -13.06 19.08 15.49
C VAL A 258 -14.17 18.54 14.60
N TYR A 259 -14.66 17.32 14.85
CA TYR A 259 -15.71 16.71 14.05
C TYR A 259 -17.12 17.11 14.51
N SER A 260 -18.02 17.35 13.54
CA SER A 260 -19.45 17.45 13.77
C SER A 260 -20.05 16.10 14.23
N ASP A 261 -21.34 16.05 14.57
CA ASP A 261 -22.03 14.78 14.85
C ASP A 261 -21.94 13.81 13.66
N LYS A 262 -22.12 14.32 12.43
CA LYS A 262 -21.96 13.55 11.20
C LYS A 262 -20.54 12.98 11.09
N GLY A 263 -19.52 13.79 11.39
CA GLY A 263 -18.12 13.35 11.35
C GLY A 263 -17.76 12.35 12.45
N ARG A 264 -18.30 12.53 13.65
CA ARG A 264 -18.09 11.58 14.76
C ARG A 264 -18.66 10.20 14.47
N ALA A 265 -19.77 10.12 13.74
CA ALA A 265 -20.40 8.86 13.35
C ALA A 265 -19.58 8.06 12.31
N VAL A 266 -18.63 8.68 11.62
CA VAL A 266 -17.78 7.99 10.65
C VAL A 266 -16.75 7.11 11.36
N THR A 267 -16.71 5.82 11.02
CA THR A 267 -15.72 4.87 11.53
C THR A 267 -14.32 5.20 10.97
N PRO A 268 -13.25 5.19 11.79
CA PRO A 268 -11.89 5.32 11.31
C PRO A 268 -11.54 4.22 10.30
N TYR A 269 -10.81 4.57 9.26
CA TYR A 269 -10.33 3.59 8.28
C TYR A 269 -9.31 2.66 8.92
N ASP A 270 -9.46 1.37 8.68
CA ASP A 270 -8.50 0.36 9.10
C ASP A 270 -7.39 0.23 8.06
N TRP A 271 -6.21 0.77 8.37
CA TRP A 271 -5.06 0.78 7.48
C TRP A 271 -4.43 -0.60 7.25
N THR A 272 -4.80 -1.62 8.03
CA THR A 272 -4.33 -2.99 7.82
C THR A 272 -4.80 -3.57 6.49
N PHE A 273 -5.91 -3.08 5.95
CA PHE A 273 -6.48 -3.50 4.66
C PHE A 273 -6.05 -2.64 3.46
N VAL A 274 -5.19 -1.67 3.66
CA VAL A 274 -4.75 -0.79 2.56
C VAL A 274 -3.90 -1.57 1.55
N ARG A 275 -4.35 -1.55 0.31
CA ARG A 275 -3.72 -2.30 -0.79
C ARG A 275 -2.60 -1.54 -1.48
N LEU A 276 -2.60 -0.22 -1.41
CA LEU A 276 -1.42 0.56 -1.74
C LEU A 276 -0.45 0.54 -0.55
N PRO A 277 0.84 0.65 -0.83
CA PRO A 277 1.85 0.65 0.20
C PRO A 277 1.72 1.86 1.11
N VAL A 278 1.02 1.72 2.20
CA VAL A 278 1.06 2.67 3.29
C VAL A 278 1.79 2.02 4.45
N VAL A 279 2.81 2.68 4.92
CA VAL A 279 3.41 2.36 6.20
C VAL A 279 2.70 3.23 7.23
N PRO A 280 1.93 2.66 8.14
CA PRO A 280 1.11 3.44 9.09
C PRO A 280 1.93 4.44 9.90
N ASP A 281 3.17 4.08 10.25
CA ASP A 281 4.12 4.95 10.94
C ASP A 281 5.51 4.78 10.31
N VAL A 282 5.99 5.82 9.63
CA VAL A 282 7.29 5.82 8.94
C VAL A 282 8.48 5.71 9.89
N HIS A 283 8.30 6.03 11.17
CA HIS A 283 9.37 5.97 12.18
C HIS A 283 9.50 4.58 12.79
N ARG A 284 8.48 3.73 12.66
CA ARG A 284 8.52 2.35 13.17
C ARG A 284 9.24 1.42 12.19
N ARG A 285 9.80 0.35 12.74
CA ARG A 285 10.24 -0.81 11.97
C ARG A 285 9.04 -1.45 11.31
N SER A 286 9.20 -1.99 10.10
CA SER A 286 8.12 -2.63 9.36
C SER A 286 8.44 -4.09 9.07
N VAL A 287 7.41 -4.92 9.08
CA VAL A 287 7.41 -6.29 8.58
C VAL A 287 6.54 -6.33 7.34
N PHE A 288 7.17 -6.53 6.20
CA PHE A 288 6.48 -6.71 4.93
C PHE A 288 6.21 -8.18 4.67
N MET A 289 5.04 -8.49 4.13
CA MET A 289 4.70 -9.80 3.63
C MET A 289 4.48 -9.72 2.13
N VAL A 290 5.20 -10.52 1.36
CA VAL A 290 5.01 -10.66 -0.09
C VAL A 290 4.74 -12.13 -0.42
N GLY A 291 3.82 -12.37 -1.33
CA GLY A 291 3.38 -13.71 -1.63
C GLY A 291 2.18 -13.74 -2.56
N ASP A 292 1.51 -14.88 -2.58
CA ASP A 292 0.32 -15.15 -3.39
C ASP A 292 -1.00 -15.04 -2.57
N SER A 293 -2.07 -15.66 -3.06
CA SER A 293 -3.39 -15.63 -2.42
C SER A 293 -3.44 -16.29 -1.04
N THR A 294 -2.50 -17.18 -0.71
CA THR A 294 -2.46 -17.82 0.61
C THR A 294 -1.89 -16.89 1.70
N VAL A 295 -1.23 -15.81 1.30
CA VAL A 295 -0.77 -14.73 2.16
C VAL A 295 -1.77 -13.57 2.17
N ARG A 296 -2.41 -13.29 1.03
CA ARG A 296 -3.34 -12.18 0.82
C ARG A 296 -4.78 -12.64 0.88
N ASN A 297 -5.64 -11.84 1.53
CA ASN A 297 -7.09 -12.00 1.41
C ASN A 297 -7.54 -11.85 -0.05
N GLY A 298 -8.55 -12.58 -0.49
CA GLY A 298 -9.02 -12.60 -1.87
C GLY A 298 -9.14 -11.20 -2.47
N TRP A 299 -10.07 -10.39 -1.97
CA TRP A 299 -10.25 -8.99 -2.39
C TRP A 299 -9.78 -7.96 -1.35
N GLY A 300 -9.12 -8.41 -0.28
CA GLY A 300 -8.71 -7.62 0.85
C GLY A 300 -9.76 -7.57 1.98
N ASP A 301 -10.91 -8.17 1.77
CA ASP A 301 -12.05 -8.22 2.68
C ASP A 301 -12.57 -9.65 2.93
N GLY A 302 -11.83 -10.66 2.46
CA GLY A 302 -12.23 -12.07 2.56
C GLY A 302 -13.39 -12.45 1.66
N ARG A 303 -13.69 -11.67 0.64
CA ARG A 303 -14.75 -12.00 -0.33
C ARG A 303 -14.50 -13.36 -0.94
N ASP A 304 -15.56 -14.10 -1.26
CA ASP A 304 -15.52 -15.50 -1.69
C ASP A 304 -15.06 -16.49 -0.60
N GLY A 305 -15.05 -16.08 0.68
CA GLY A 305 -14.63 -16.91 1.81
C GLY A 305 -13.14 -17.25 1.84
N GLN A 306 -12.31 -16.58 1.04
CA GLN A 306 -10.88 -16.86 0.91
C GLN A 306 -10.06 -15.81 1.64
N TRP A 307 -9.24 -16.26 2.59
CA TRP A 307 -8.40 -15.43 3.44
C TRP A 307 -6.96 -15.92 3.45
N GLY A 308 -6.00 -15.01 3.34
CA GLY A 308 -4.58 -15.29 3.54
C GLY A 308 -4.13 -14.93 4.95
N TRP A 309 -3.07 -15.58 5.42
CA TRP A 309 -2.58 -15.41 6.79
C TRP A 309 -1.96 -14.03 7.07
N GLY A 310 -1.52 -13.31 6.03
CA GLY A 310 -0.70 -12.10 6.19
C GLY A 310 -1.39 -10.93 6.89
N ASP A 311 -2.73 -10.87 6.90
CA ASP A 311 -3.49 -9.79 7.51
C ASP A 311 -3.85 -10.03 9.00
N PHE A 312 -3.35 -11.13 9.59
CA PHE A 312 -3.68 -11.52 10.97
C PHE A 312 -2.45 -11.77 11.86
N VAL A 313 -1.24 -11.49 11.38
CA VAL A 313 0.00 -11.78 12.12
C VAL A 313 0.18 -10.86 13.32
N ASP A 314 -0.17 -9.60 13.18
CA ASP A 314 -0.09 -8.58 14.25
C ASP A 314 -1.06 -8.83 15.39
N ASP A 315 -2.26 -9.37 15.11
CA ASP A 315 -3.24 -9.77 16.13
C ASP A 315 -2.62 -10.73 17.16
N TRP A 316 -1.76 -11.66 16.71
CA TRP A 316 -1.07 -12.62 17.57
C TRP A 316 0.10 -12.02 18.35
N LEU A 317 0.50 -10.79 18.06
CA LEU A 317 1.64 -10.11 18.70
C LEU A 317 1.21 -8.97 19.65
N GLY A 318 -0.07 -8.81 19.91
CA GLY A 318 -0.62 -7.89 20.90
C GLY A 318 -0.33 -6.41 20.61
N ASN A 319 -0.61 -5.92 19.41
CA ASN A 319 -0.35 -4.55 18.96
C ASN A 319 1.11 -4.11 19.15
N PRO A 320 2.05 -4.76 18.49
CA PRO A 320 3.47 -4.46 18.65
C PRO A 320 3.82 -3.07 18.09
N PRO A 321 4.90 -2.42 18.56
CA PRO A 321 5.38 -1.16 18.02
C PRO A 321 6.09 -1.35 16.66
N VAL A 322 5.50 -2.13 15.77
CA VAL A 322 6.02 -2.52 14.45
C VAL A 322 4.88 -2.39 13.45
N ASN A 323 5.16 -1.91 12.26
CA ASN A 323 4.15 -1.93 11.19
C ASN A 323 4.10 -3.32 10.54
N PHE A 324 2.91 -3.82 10.26
CA PHE A 324 2.69 -4.99 9.42
C PHE A 324 2.09 -4.55 8.09
N VAL A 325 2.74 -4.91 6.98
CA VAL A 325 2.39 -4.43 5.64
C VAL A 325 2.27 -5.60 4.68
N ASN A 326 1.05 -6.07 4.44
CA ASN A 326 0.79 -7.16 3.52
C ASN A 326 0.75 -6.66 2.07
N ARG A 327 1.76 -7.02 1.29
CA ARG A 327 1.91 -6.69 -0.13
C ARG A 327 1.70 -7.87 -1.07
N ALA A 328 1.26 -9.00 -0.52
CA ALA A 328 0.96 -10.18 -1.32
C ALA A 328 -0.17 -9.89 -2.34
N VAL A 329 -0.12 -10.55 -3.48
CA VAL A 329 -1.11 -10.40 -4.56
C VAL A 329 -1.59 -11.79 -4.99
N GLY A 330 -2.90 -12.02 -4.87
CA GLY A 330 -3.49 -13.30 -5.25
C GLY A 330 -3.24 -13.65 -6.72
N GLY A 331 -2.99 -14.93 -6.99
CA GLY A 331 -2.79 -15.44 -8.35
C GLY A 331 -1.39 -15.25 -8.93
N LEU A 332 -0.50 -14.48 -8.29
CA LEU A 332 0.84 -14.26 -8.79
C LEU A 332 1.84 -15.33 -8.31
N SER A 333 2.81 -15.63 -9.15
CA SER A 333 4.01 -16.42 -8.83
C SER A 333 5.18 -15.51 -8.42
N SER A 334 6.29 -16.09 -7.98
CA SER A 334 7.52 -15.34 -7.74
C SER A 334 7.97 -14.54 -8.97
N ARG A 335 7.85 -15.15 -10.18
CA ARG A 335 8.10 -14.51 -11.47
C ARG A 335 7.17 -13.31 -11.70
N THR A 336 5.86 -13.55 -11.73
CA THR A 336 4.89 -12.50 -12.11
C THR A 336 4.79 -11.39 -11.06
N PHE A 337 5.10 -11.68 -9.81
CA PHE A 337 5.22 -10.65 -8.78
C PHE A 337 6.36 -9.66 -9.07
N ILE A 338 7.47 -10.15 -9.66
CA ILE A 338 8.58 -9.30 -10.09
C ILE A 338 8.26 -8.61 -11.42
N THR A 339 7.88 -9.37 -12.46
CA THR A 339 7.73 -8.83 -13.82
C THR A 339 6.58 -7.83 -13.97
N GLN A 340 5.56 -7.92 -13.11
CA GLN A 340 4.46 -6.94 -13.03
C GLN A 340 4.78 -5.76 -12.08
N GLY A 341 6.01 -5.68 -11.58
CA GLY A 341 6.49 -4.56 -10.78
C GLY A 341 6.01 -4.53 -9.32
N HIS A 342 5.30 -5.57 -8.84
CA HIS A 342 4.83 -5.62 -7.44
C HIS A 342 5.97 -5.70 -6.44
N TRP A 343 7.02 -6.48 -6.77
CA TRP A 343 8.22 -6.55 -5.95
C TRP A 343 8.93 -5.20 -5.83
N LEU A 344 9.16 -4.51 -6.94
CA LEU A 344 9.82 -3.20 -6.93
C LEU A 344 9.03 -2.17 -6.11
N ARG A 345 7.69 -2.19 -6.22
CA ARG A 345 6.81 -1.32 -5.42
C ARG A 345 6.94 -1.64 -3.93
N ALA A 346 6.92 -2.91 -3.54
CA ALA A 346 7.13 -3.32 -2.15
C ALA A 346 8.53 -2.92 -1.66
N LEU A 347 9.56 -3.21 -2.44
CA LEU A 347 10.96 -2.91 -2.11
C LEU A 347 11.19 -1.40 -1.92
N ASN A 348 10.54 -0.55 -2.71
CA ASN A 348 10.65 0.91 -2.62
C ASN A 348 10.08 1.49 -1.31
N MET A 349 9.23 0.74 -0.61
CA MET A 349 8.70 1.12 0.70
C MET A 349 9.62 0.75 1.85
N MET A 350 10.49 -0.20 1.64
CA MET A 350 11.32 -0.77 2.70
C MET A 350 12.51 0.14 3.00
N LYS A 351 12.86 0.23 4.28
CA LYS A 351 14.03 0.97 4.77
C LYS A 351 14.97 0.04 5.54
N PRO A 352 16.23 0.44 5.77
CA PRO A 352 17.16 -0.32 6.59
C PRO A 352 16.57 -0.68 7.96
N GLY A 353 16.72 -1.95 8.35
CA GLY A 353 16.20 -2.50 9.60
C GLY A 353 14.82 -3.15 9.51
N ASP A 354 14.09 -2.97 8.40
CA ASP A 354 12.84 -3.68 8.15
C ASP A 354 13.07 -5.18 7.89
N ILE A 355 11.98 -5.95 7.94
CA ILE A 355 11.94 -7.38 7.61
C ILE A 355 11.00 -7.57 6.43
N VAL A 356 11.31 -8.54 5.56
CA VAL A 356 10.37 -8.99 4.54
C VAL A 356 10.22 -10.51 4.57
N LEU A 357 8.97 -11.00 4.76
CA LEU A 357 8.58 -12.39 4.62
C LEU A 357 8.22 -12.65 3.16
N ILE A 358 8.82 -13.67 2.55
CA ILE A 358 8.67 -13.99 1.13
C ILE A 358 8.11 -15.40 1.01
N GLN A 359 6.87 -15.55 0.53
CA GLN A 359 6.21 -16.85 0.33
C GLN A 359 5.63 -16.97 -1.07
N PHE A 360 6.18 -17.83 -1.90
CA PHE A 360 5.67 -18.19 -3.23
C PHE A 360 5.78 -19.70 -3.46
N GLY A 361 5.11 -20.22 -4.50
CA GLY A 361 5.21 -21.60 -4.93
C GLY A 361 3.92 -22.17 -5.51
N HIS A 362 2.74 -21.80 -5.01
CA HIS A 362 1.46 -22.34 -5.49
C HIS A 362 1.19 -22.03 -6.95
N ASN A 363 1.55 -20.83 -7.40
CA ASN A 363 1.34 -20.36 -8.76
C ASN A 363 2.54 -20.58 -9.68
N ASP A 364 3.72 -20.77 -9.11
CA ASP A 364 4.96 -21.08 -9.81
C ASP A 364 4.89 -22.43 -10.55
N ALA A 365 4.04 -23.33 -10.08
CA ALA A 365 3.76 -24.61 -10.72
C ALA A 365 2.88 -24.51 -11.98
N GLY A 366 2.37 -23.33 -12.31
CA GLY A 366 1.56 -23.10 -13.49
C GLY A 366 2.33 -23.24 -14.81
N ALA A 367 1.64 -23.06 -15.92
CA ALA A 367 2.29 -23.04 -17.24
C ALA A 367 3.27 -21.87 -17.36
N LEU A 368 4.43 -22.13 -17.99
CA LEU A 368 5.42 -21.08 -18.27
C LEU A 368 4.86 -20.03 -19.22
N ASN A 369 4.08 -20.49 -20.22
CA ASN A 369 3.51 -19.66 -21.25
C ASN A 369 2.16 -20.24 -21.67
N ASP A 370 1.08 -19.51 -21.46
CA ASP A 370 -0.27 -19.81 -21.90
C ASP A 370 -1.05 -18.52 -22.14
N ASP A 371 -2.22 -18.64 -22.76
CA ASP A 371 -3.10 -17.51 -23.07
C ASP A 371 -3.98 -17.06 -21.89
N SER A 372 -3.89 -17.75 -20.74
CA SER A 372 -4.71 -17.47 -19.57
C SER A 372 -3.97 -16.75 -18.43
N ARG A 373 -2.76 -17.19 -18.10
CA ARG A 373 -2.02 -16.66 -16.93
C ARG A 373 -0.50 -16.55 -17.11
N ALA A 374 0.13 -17.37 -17.95
CA ALA A 374 1.57 -17.37 -18.28
C ALA A 374 2.48 -17.10 -17.07
N ARG A 375 2.23 -17.76 -15.94
CA ARG A 375 2.82 -17.40 -14.64
C ARG A 375 3.84 -18.38 -14.06
N GLY A 376 4.01 -19.54 -14.69
CA GLY A 376 4.91 -20.57 -14.21
C GLY A 376 6.38 -20.14 -14.20
N THR A 377 7.17 -20.81 -13.37
CA THR A 377 8.63 -20.70 -13.34
C THR A 377 9.28 -22.01 -13.79
N ILE A 378 10.53 -21.98 -14.20
CA ILE A 378 11.31 -23.21 -14.37
C ILE A 378 11.45 -23.85 -12.98
N LYS A 379 11.17 -25.15 -12.90
CA LYS A 379 11.27 -25.90 -11.64
C LYS A 379 12.70 -26.00 -11.14
N GLY A 380 12.88 -25.94 -9.82
CA GLY A 380 14.19 -26.09 -9.20
C GLY A 380 14.84 -24.77 -8.80
N ILE A 381 16.11 -24.89 -8.43
CA ILE A 381 16.91 -23.80 -7.85
C ILE A 381 18.17 -23.46 -8.64
N GLY A 382 18.34 -24.03 -9.83
CA GLY A 382 19.49 -23.75 -10.71
C GLY A 382 19.45 -22.32 -11.30
N TYR A 383 20.21 -22.14 -12.38
CA TYR A 383 20.30 -20.87 -13.10
C TYR A 383 19.78 -21.00 -14.54
N GLU A 384 19.01 -22.05 -14.79
CA GLU A 384 18.40 -22.31 -16.09
C GLU A 384 17.44 -21.19 -16.44
N GLN A 385 17.39 -20.86 -17.70
CA GLN A 385 16.51 -19.84 -18.27
C GLN A 385 15.96 -20.28 -19.62
N VAL A 386 14.83 -19.73 -20.01
CA VAL A 386 14.21 -19.93 -21.31
C VAL A 386 13.58 -18.63 -21.80
N ASP A 387 13.80 -18.30 -23.05
CA ASP A 387 13.12 -17.19 -23.70
C ASP A 387 11.77 -17.67 -24.24
N ILE A 388 10.73 -16.89 -24.00
CA ILE A 388 9.38 -17.11 -24.50
C ILE A 388 8.84 -15.85 -25.18
N ASP A 389 7.95 -16.03 -26.14
CA ASP A 389 7.07 -14.98 -26.59
C ASP A 389 5.80 -15.10 -25.73
N ASN A 390 5.68 -14.21 -24.73
CA ASN A 390 4.62 -14.31 -23.72
C ASN A 390 3.25 -14.13 -24.37
N MET A 391 2.41 -15.15 -24.29
CA MET A 391 1.09 -15.18 -24.95
C MET A 391 0.09 -14.15 -24.39
N LEU A 392 0.29 -13.67 -23.15
CA LEU A 392 -0.58 -12.65 -22.55
C LEU A 392 -0.18 -11.23 -22.92
N THR A 393 1.14 -10.95 -22.95
CA THR A 393 1.64 -9.58 -23.17
C THR A 393 2.03 -9.33 -24.63
N GLY A 394 2.27 -10.38 -25.40
CA GLY A 394 2.84 -10.30 -26.76
C GLY A 394 4.33 -9.90 -26.77
N GLU A 395 4.98 -9.84 -25.63
CA GLU A 395 6.37 -9.41 -25.49
C GLU A 395 7.30 -10.61 -25.29
N ARG A 396 8.56 -10.46 -25.71
CA ARG A 396 9.60 -11.43 -25.42
C ARG A 396 10.01 -11.34 -23.96
N GLU A 397 10.04 -12.47 -23.27
CA GLU A 397 10.38 -12.58 -21.86
C GLU A 397 11.35 -13.72 -21.61
N THR A 398 12.36 -13.49 -20.78
CA THR A 398 13.24 -14.55 -20.26
C THR A 398 12.72 -15.06 -18.93
N VAL A 399 12.37 -16.33 -18.87
CA VAL A 399 11.86 -17.00 -17.67
C VAL A 399 13.00 -17.77 -16.99
N TYR A 400 13.12 -17.60 -15.68
CA TYR A 400 14.15 -18.24 -14.85
C TYR A 400 13.55 -19.32 -13.95
N THR A 401 14.43 -19.99 -13.19
CA THR A 401 14.01 -20.92 -12.17
C THR A 401 13.34 -20.21 -10.98
N TYR A 402 12.49 -20.94 -10.26
CA TYR A 402 11.91 -20.49 -8.98
C TYR A 402 13.00 -19.98 -8.01
N GLY A 403 14.10 -20.73 -7.89
CA GLY A 403 15.21 -20.32 -7.02
C GLY A 403 15.92 -19.04 -7.46
N SER A 404 15.96 -18.75 -8.76
CA SER A 404 16.54 -17.50 -9.26
C SER A 404 15.72 -16.28 -8.85
N TYR A 405 14.39 -16.35 -8.94
CA TYR A 405 13.52 -15.26 -8.50
C TYR A 405 13.58 -15.03 -6.99
N LEU A 406 13.66 -16.10 -6.17
CA LEU A 406 13.86 -15.93 -4.73
C LEU A 406 15.22 -15.30 -4.41
N ARG A 407 16.29 -15.72 -5.06
CA ARG A 407 17.63 -15.12 -4.87
C ARG A 407 17.68 -13.65 -5.26
N GLN A 408 16.97 -13.26 -6.31
CA GLN A 408 16.83 -11.86 -6.69
C GLN A 408 16.20 -11.05 -5.56
N MET A 409 15.04 -11.48 -5.05
CA MET A 409 14.36 -10.77 -3.95
C MET A 409 15.23 -10.69 -2.69
N ILE A 410 15.93 -11.77 -2.33
CA ILE A 410 16.86 -11.79 -1.20
C ILE A 410 17.99 -10.77 -1.39
N GLY A 411 18.61 -10.76 -2.56
CA GLY A 411 19.74 -9.87 -2.87
C GLY A 411 19.34 -8.40 -2.84
N GLU A 412 18.22 -8.07 -3.47
CA GLU A 412 17.70 -6.70 -3.53
C GLU A 412 17.22 -6.19 -2.17
N ALA A 413 16.57 -7.04 -1.34
CA ALA A 413 16.19 -6.69 0.03
C ALA A 413 17.44 -6.38 0.87
N ARG A 414 18.47 -7.22 0.81
CA ARG A 414 19.73 -7.01 1.53
C ARG A 414 20.46 -5.75 1.08
N ALA A 415 20.45 -5.46 -0.21
CA ALA A 415 21.05 -4.23 -0.74
C ALA A 415 20.42 -2.96 -0.16
N ARG A 416 19.17 -3.04 0.32
CA ARG A 416 18.47 -1.96 1.05
C ARG A 416 18.63 -2.03 2.57
N GLY A 417 19.41 -2.95 3.10
CA GLY A 417 19.53 -3.15 4.55
C GLY A 417 18.30 -3.78 5.20
N VAL A 418 17.46 -4.44 4.40
CA VAL A 418 16.26 -5.17 4.85
C VAL A 418 16.63 -6.62 5.12
N THR A 419 16.06 -7.22 6.15
CA THR A 419 16.25 -8.63 6.51
C THR A 419 15.24 -9.51 5.78
N PRO A 420 15.62 -10.28 4.73
CA PRO A 420 14.73 -11.23 4.09
C PRO A 420 14.54 -12.48 4.95
N VAL A 421 13.33 -13.01 4.95
CA VAL A 421 12.95 -14.29 5.56
C VAL A 421 12.17 -15.08 4.52
N ILE A 422 12.66 -16.24 4.14
CA ILE A 422 11.95 -17.12 3.21
C ILE A 422 10.98 -17.98 3.99
N CYS A 423 9.74 -18.04 3.53
CA CYS A 423 8.72 -18.96 4.02
C CYS A 423 8.45 -20.02 2.95
N SER A 424 8.42 -21.30 3.32
CA SER A 424 7.89 -22.31 2.41
C SER A 424 6.40 -22.08 2.16
N PRO A 425 5.87 -22.39 0.95
CA PRO A 425 4.43 -22.31 0.71
C PRO A 425 3.67 -23.22 1.68
N VAL A 426 2.55 -22.74 2.21
CA VAL A 426 1.66 -23.52 3.07
C VAL A 426 1.18 -24.80 2.37
N PRO A 427 0.87 -25.89 3.07
CA PRO A 427 0.38 -27.11 2.44
C PRO A 427 -1.04 -26.90 1.89
N ARG A 428 -1.38 -27.65 0.85
CA ARG A 428 -2.77 -27.82 0.43
C ARG A 428 -3.46 -28.84 1.33
N LYS A 429 -4.77 -28.72 1.52
CA LYS A 429 -5.60 -29.70 2.20
C LYS A 429 -5.76 -30.95 1.31
N VAL A 430 -4.75 -31.79 1.33
CA VAL A 430 -4.74 -33.08 0.64
C VAL A 430 -4.35 -34.15 1.67
N TRP A 431 -5.31 -35.00 2.03
CA TRP A 431 -5.11 -36.07 2.97
C TRP A 431 -4.52 -37.30 2.29
N LEU A 432 -3.70 -38.05 3.01
CA LEU A 432 -3.24 -39.35 2.55
C LEU A 432 -4.37 -40.40 2.68
N ASP A 433 -4.45 -41.31 1.72
CA ASP A 433 -5.52 -42.31 1.65
C ASP A 433 -5.49 -43.28 2.84
N ASP A 434 -4.30 -43.55 3.40
CA ASP A 434 -4.03 -44.53 4.42
C ASP A 434 -3.85 -43.96 5.84
N ALA A 435 -3.86 -42.66 6.00
CA ALA A 435 -3.64 -42.01 7.30
C ALA A 435 -4.29 -40.60 7.35
N PRO A 436 -4.79 -40.17 8.54
CA PRO A 436 -5.34 -38.82 8.71
C PRO A 436 -4.20 -37.81 8.81
N ARG A 437 -3.36 -37.75 7.80
CA ARG A 437 -2.23 -36.82 7.67
C ARG A 437 -2.26 -36.10 6.33
N ILE A 438 -1.90 -34.83 6.34
CA ILE A 438 -1.72 -34.04 5.15
C ILE A 438 -0.52 -34.53 4.34
N ALA A 439 -0.69 -34.67 3.05
CA ALA A 439 0.38 -34.99 2.12
C ALA A 439 1.47 -33.90 2.15
N ARG A 440 2.72 -34.30 2.39
CA ARG A 440 3.88 -33.41 2.29
C ARG A 440 4.40 -33.43 0.85
N ALA A 441 4.61 -32.26 0.33
CA ALA A 441 5.25 -32.14 -0.98
C ALA A 441 6.71 -32.62 -0.88
N GLU A 442 7.13 -33.46 -1.83
CA GLU A 442 8.50 -33.92 -1.93
C GLU A 442 9.14 -33.36 -3.21
N ASN A 443 10.43 -33.01 -3.11
CA ASN A 443 11.25 -32.53 -4.22
C ASN A 443 10.55 -31.40 -5.02
N SER A 444 9.99 -30.45 -4.30
CA SER A 444 9.11 -29.42 -4.82
C SER A 444 9.38 -28.05 -4.16
N TYR A 445 8.51 -27.09 -4.37
CA TYR A 445 8.66 -25.70 -3.95
C TYR A 445 9.00 -25.49 -2.47
N PRO A 446 8.43 -26.23 -1.49
CA PRO A 446 8.81 -26.08 -0.09
C PRO A 446 10.29 -26.43 0.16
N GLN A 447 10.78 -27.53 -0.41
CA GLN A 447 12.18 -27.94 -0.27
C GLN A 447 13.12 -27.01 -1.06
N TRP A 448 12.68 -26.53 -2.23
CA TRP A 448 13.46 -25.56 -3.02
C TRP A 448 13.57 -24.22 -2.28
N ALA A 449 12.52 -23.76 -1.63
CA ALA A 449 12.56 -22.57 -0.78
C ALA A 449 13.59 -22.73 0.37
N ALA A 450 13.56 -23.87 1.06
CA ALA A 450 14.53 -24.21 2.11
C ALA A 450 15.97 -24.28 1.59
N GLN A 451 16.18 -24.86 0.39
CA GLN A 451 17.49 -24.94 -0.23
C GLN A 451 18.03 -23.56 -0.59
N VAL A 452 17.20 -22.69 -1.20
CA VAL A 452 17.58 -21.30 -1.52
C VAL A 452 17.92 -20.53 -0.25
N ALA A 453 17.08 -20.61 0.78
CA ALA A 453 17.34 -19.93 2.05
C ALA A 453 18.68 -20.34 2.65
N ARG A 454 18.99 -21.64 2.65
CA ARG A 454 20.27 -22.20 3.13
C ARG A 454 21.45 -21.70 2.30
N GLN A 455 21.37 -21.82 0.96
CA GLN A 455 22.43 -21.36 0.05
C GLN A 455 22.69 -19.86 0.17
N SER A 456 21.64 -19.09 0.39
CA SER A 456 21.71 -17.64 0.54
C SER A 456 21.97 -17.20 1.99
N GLN A 457 22.15 -18.12 2.92
CA GLN A 457 22.31 -17.82 4.35
C GLN A 457 21.21 -16.87 4.86
N THR A 458 19.95 -17.18 4.53
CA THR A 458 18.77 -16.38 4.85
C THR A 458 17.91 -17.12 5.84
N SER A 459 17.26 -16.40 6.76
CA SER A 459 16.30 -16.97 7.71
C SER A 459 15.18 -17.71 6.95
N PHE A 460 14.74 -18.82 7.50
CA PHE A 460 13.74 -19.70 6.89
C PHE A 460 12.65 -20.07 7.89
N ILE A 461 11.40 -20.00 7.47
CA ILE A 461 10.24 -20.48 8.21
C ILE A 461 9.61 -21.61 7.39
N ASP A 462 9.66 -22.83 7.92
CA ASP A 462 9.06 -24.00 7.27
C ASP A 462 7.55 -24.09 7.52
N LEU A 463 6.81 -23.16 6.93
CA LEU A 463 5.35 -23.14 7.05
C LEU A 463 4.70 -24.41 6.50
N HIS A 464 5.28 -25.03 5.47
CA HIS A 464 4.76 -26.28 4.92
C HIS A 464 4.68 -27.36 5.97
N THR A 465 5.76 -27.58 6.69
CA THR A 465 5.83 -28.62 7.72
C THR A 465 5.02 -28.23 8.97
N LEU A 466 5.13 -26.98 9.42
CA LEU A 466 4.47 -26.51 10.63
C LEU A 466 2.94 -26.53 10.49
N VAL A 467 2.42 -25.99 9.39
CA VAL A 467 0.97 -25.95 9.14
C VAL A 467 0.42 -27.35 8.87
N ALA A 468 1.16 -28.21 8.13
CA ALA A 468 0.73 -29.57 7.90
C ALA A 468 0.70 -30.39 9.21
N ALA A 469 1.65 -30.20 10.13
CA ALA A 469 1.62 -30.81 11.45
C ALA A 469 0.41 -30.34 12.27
N ARG A 470 0.09 -29.04 12.19
CA ARG A 470 -1.11 -28.48 12.82
C ARG A 470 -2.39 -29.10 12.28
N TYR A 471 -2.50 -29.27 10.97
CA TYR A 471 -3.66 -29.92 10.36
C TYR A 471 -3.78 -31.40 10.74
N ASP A 472 -2.65 -32.14 10.84
CA ASP A 472 -2.65 -33.53 11.33
C ASP A 472 -3.19 -33.63 12.76
N GLU A 473 -2.80 -32.67 13.63
CA GLU A 473 -3.28 -32.57 15.01
C GLU A 473 -4.79 -32.28 15.09
N LEU A 474 -5.27 -31.36 14.29
CA LEU A 474 -6.68 -30.94 14.27
C LEU A 474 -7.61 -31.99 13.66
N GLY A 475 -7.11 -32.76 12.71
CA GLY A 475 -7.83 -33.78 11.98
C GLY A 475 -8.78 -33.25 10.88
N PRO A 476 -9.25 -34.14 9.99
CA PRO A 476 -9.97 -33.75 8.77
C PRO A 476 -11.19 -32.86 9.01
N GLN A 477 -12.03 -33.21 9.96
CA GLN A 477 -13.30 -32.51 10.21
C GLN A 477 -13.11 -31.06 10.63
N ARG A 478 -12.10 -30.76 11.47
CA ARG A 478 -11.79 -29.37 11.89
C ARG A 478 -11.14 -28.59 10.76
N VAL A 479 -10.21 -29.23 10.05
CA VAL A 479 -9.49 -28.59 8.95
C VAL A 479 -10.39 -28.29 7.78
N ASP A 480 -11.43 -29.09 7.50
CA ASP A 480 -12.41 -28.77 6.45
C ASP A 480 -13.10 -27.42 6.68
N ALA A 481 -13.45 -27.08 7.92
CA ALA A 481 -14.03 -25.80 8.28
C ALA A 481 -13.03 -24.61 8.17
N MET A 482 -11.74 -24.90 8.07
CA MET A 482 -10.67 -23.92 7.94
C MET A 482 -10.37 -23.53 6.48
N PHE A 483 -11.14 -24.04 5.50
CA PHE A 483 -10.94 -23.75 4.09
C PHE A 483 -12.17 -23.08 3.46
N GLY A 484 -11.92 -22.07 2.64
CA GLY A 484 -12.93 -21.38 1.84
C GLY A 484 -13.13 -22.02 0.47
N ASP A 485 -12.22 -22.90 0.06
CA ASP A 485 -12.34 -23.71 -1.17
C ASP A 485 -11.99 -25.18 -0.88
N GLU A 486 -11.95 -25.97 -1.93
CA GLU A 486 -11.71 -27.41 -1.78
C GLU A 486 -10.40 -27.74 -1.05
N ARG A 487 -9.28 -27.01 -1.32
CA ARG A 487 -7.97 -27.46 -0.83
C ARG A 487 -6.87 -26.39 -0.71
N THR A 488 -7.06 -25.17 -1.22
CA THR A 488 -5.94 -24.22 -1.38
C THR A 488 -6.08 -22.98 -0.51
N HIS A 489 -7.27 -22.38 -0.48
CA HIS A 489 -7.48 -21.12 0.21
C HIS A 489 -8.22 -21.34 1.51
N THR A 490 -7.64 -20.81 2.56
CA THR A 490 -8.23 -20.91 3.91
C THR A 490 -9.44 -20.00 4.08
N SER A 491 -10.37 -20.39 4.96
CA SER A 491 -11.35 -19.50 5.55
C SER A 491 -10.66 -18.53 6.51
N LYS A 492 -11.38 -17.53 7.03
CA LYS A 492 -10.84 -16.59 8.02
C LYS A 492 -10.22 -17.31 9.21
N ALA A 493 -10.91 -18.32 9.78
CA ALA A 493 -10.42 -19.11 10.88
C ALA A 493 -9.10 -19.83 10.56
N GLY A 494 -9.00 -20.41 9.35
CA GLY A 494 -7.77 -21.06 8.89
C GLY A 494 -6.62 -20.09 8.66
N ALA A 495 -6.92 -18.90 8.17
CA ALA A 495 -5.92 -17.84 8.00
C ALA A 495 -5.39 -17.33 9.35
N ILE A 496 -6.25 -17.13 10.34
CA ILE A 496 -5.88 -16.73 11.71
C ILE A 496 -5.01 -17.81 12.37
N ASP A 497 -5.38 -19.10 12.28
CA ASP A 497 -4.57 -20.21 12.84
C ASP A 497 -3.17 -20.25 12.19
N THR A 498 -3.09 -20.12 10.87
CA THR A 498 -1.81 -20.04 10.14
C THR A 498 -0.99 -18.81 10.55
N ALA A 499 -1.62 -17.65 10.71
CA ALA A 499 -0.96 -16.43 11.17
C ALA A 499 -0.34 -16.60 12.57
N GLY A 500 -0.98 -17.35 13.47
CA GLY A 500 -0.44 -17.70 14.78
C GLY A 500 0.87 -18.49 14.68
N ILE A 501 0.95 -19.42 13.75
CA ILE A 501 2.20 -20.17 13.48
C ILE A 501 3.29 -19.22 12.96
N VAL A 502 2.95 -18.32 12.03
CA VAL A 502 3.91 -17.32 11.53
C VAL A 502 4.38 -16.39 12.64
N ALA A 503 3.47 -15.90 13.47
CA ALA A 503 3.77 -15.02 14.60
C ALA A 503 4.72 -15.68 15.61
N GLN A 504 4.52 -16.97 15.93
CA GLN A 504 5.41 -17.73 16.79
C GLN A 504 6.85 -17.80 16.27
N GLN A 505 7.02 -17.91 14.96
CA GLN A 505 8.36 -17.94 14.33
C GLN A 505 8.98 -16.54 14.20
N LEU A 506 8.16 -15.51 14.04
CA LEU A 506 8.59 -14.14 13.86
C LEU A 506 8.88 -13.40 15.17
N ALA A 507 8.13 -13.71 16.23
CA ALA A 507 8.23 -13.03 17.53
C ALA A 507 9.66 -12.93 18.09
N PRO A 508 10.49 -14.01 18.07
CA PRO A 508 11.89 -13.91 18.53
C PRO A 508 12.73 -12.92 17.72
N MET A 509 12.48 -12.78 16.41
CA MET A 509 13.20 -11.84 15.53
C MET A 509 12.84 -10.38 15.84
N LEU A 510 11.69 -10.16 16.44
CA LEU A 510 11.17 -8.84 16.82
C LEU A 510 11.42 -8.53 18.30
N GLY A 511 11.81 -9.52 19.11
CA GLY A 511 11.89 -9.40 20.57
C GLY A 511 10.52 -9.25 21.24
N LEU A 512 9.49 -9.88 20.66
CA LEU A 512 8.10 -9.83 21.11
C LEU A 512 7.64 -11.16 21.69
N ALA A 513 6.52 -11.12 22.41
CA ALA A 513 5.79 -12.31 22.87
C ALA A 513 4.55 -12.53 22.00
N VAL A 514 4.12 -13.76 21.88
CA VAL A 514 2.87 -14.15 21.23
C VAL A 514 1.76 -14.20 22.26
N VAL A 515 0.56 -13.71 21.95
CA VAL A 515 -0.61 -13.82 22.81
C VAL A 515 -1.20 -15.23 22.76
N ASP A 516 -1.86 -15.64 23.84
CA ASP A 516 -2.35 -17.01 23.99
C ASP A 516 -3.51 -17.37 23.03
N SER A 517 -4.29 -16.38 22.61
CA SER A 517 -5.41 -16.57 21.68
C SER A 517 -5.78 -15.29 20.98
N VAL A 518 -6.31 -15.41 19.77
CA VAL A 518 -6.94 -14.34 18.98
C VAL A 518 -8.40 -14.69 18.77
N ALA A 519 -9.30 -13.75 19.08
CA ALA A 519 -10.73 -13.95 18.86
C ALA A 519 -11.04 -13.96 17.37
N VAL A 520 -11.79 -14.97 16.93
CA VAL A 520 -12.38 -14.98 15.58
C VAL A 520 -13.68 -14.19 15.65
N GLU A 521 -13.60 -12.86 15.73
CA GLU A 521 -14.80 -12.03 15.62
C GLU A 521 -15.20 -11.87 14.15
N ASP A 522 -16.48 -12.02 13.86
CA ASP A 522 -17.07 -11.63 12.58
C ASP A 522 -17.05 -10.09 12.51
N LYS A 523 -16.02 -9.53 11.86
CA LYS A 523 -15.94 -8.10 11.53
C LYS A 523 -16.65 -7.83 10.22
#